data_c4e6d885acaa9a93223fa4c4aacfc58f
#
_entry.id   c4e6d885acaa9a93223fa4c4aacfc58f
#
_cell.length_a   1.000
_cell.length_b   1.000
_cell.length_c   1.000
_cell.angle_alpha   90.00
_cell.angle_beta   90.00
_cell.angle_gamma   90.00
#
_symmetry.space_group_name_H-M   'P 1'
#
loop_
_entity.id
_entity.type
_entity.pdbx_description
1 polymer ?
#
loop_
_entity_poly.entity_id
_entity_poly.type
_entity_poly.pdbx_seq_one_letter_code
_entity_poly.pdbx_strand_id
1 'polypeptide(L)'
;MKVLITDKINEAAGKVLEGVAEVEFIPTLPEDELAEKIKDFDALMVRSQTKVTKKILEAGKKLKIVGRAGVGVDNIDVEAATQNGIIVVNSPDGNTNAAAEHTIALMLAMSRNIPAAVKSTKEGKWERSKFTGVEVFGKTLGIIGFGKIGHHVADVAIALGMKVVVSDPYTSQEAVEKIGAKYIKSLDEFWGICDYITIHTPKTKETTYLINRNTLNRMKKGVRIINCARGGIIDEAALKEAVEAGQVQSAAIDVFETEPDITASPLYKCEGNIIITPHLGASTAEAQFNVAIDVAEQIRDVLSGGSAKAAINIPALKSDILEPVKDYMKLSENLGQLVQQLSTGNLKAIKISVNGNLANLNIAPLEVAVQKGIFSSTGEGVNFVNAPLIAKKRGIDTVTSKTEKDCTFIGSISVKLVTDSGENIATGALIAQNMPRIVRINDYNMSIEAEKHMLMIPHENKPSMVAKVAAVIGENNININRMQVVQKSNKKDNVSIMIITTDRDVDDLTMQKINKIDGIKNAQYIKLNA
;
A
#
# COMPACT_ATOMS: atom_id res chain seq x y z
N MET A 1 -9.47 -3.18 21.91
CA MET A 1 -9.33 -3.88 20.62
C MET A 1 -8.63 -5.19 20.85
N LYS A 2 -8.71 -6.15 19.94
CA LYS A 2 -8.08 -7.48 20.08
C LYS A 2 -7.17 -7.76 18.88
N VAL A 3 -5.99 -8.27 19.14
CA VAL A 3 -5.00 -8.66 18.13
C VAL A 3 -4.70 -10.13 18.24
N LEU A 4 -4.86 -10.87 17.15
CA LEU A 4 -4.47 -12.27 17.05
C LEU A 4 -3.09 -12.36 16.40
N ILE A 5 -2.17 -13.04 17.04
CA ILE A 5 -0.82 -13.32 16.53
C ILE A 5 -0.68 -14.83 16.33
N THR A 6 -0.46 -15.24 15.08
CA THR A 6 -0.26 -16.65 14.73
C THR A 6 1.21 -16.89 14.40
N ASP A 7 1.56 -18.13 14.10
CA ASP A 7 2.91 -18.57 13.79
C ASP A 7 3.90 -18.34 14.96
N LYS A 8 5.17 -18.67 14.76
CA LYS A 8 6.21 -18.38 15.74
C LYS A 8 6.74 -16.96 15.55
N ILE A 9 6.01 -15.97 16.06
CA ILE A 9 6.43 -14.56 16.08
C ILE A 9 7.03 -14.22 17.44
N ASN A 10 8.04 -13.34 17.46
CA ASN A 10 8.71 -12.92 18.69
C ASN A 10 7.71 -12.24 19.64
N GLU A 11 7.68 -12.67 20.90
CA GLU A 11 6.76 -12.18 21.93
C GLU A 11 6.92 -10.67 22.23
N ALA A 12 8.04 -10.07 21.86
CA ALA A 12 8.23 -8.63 21.96
C ALA A 12 7.18 -7.82 21.17
N ALA A 13 6.57 -8.40 20.11
CA ALA A 13 5.45 -7.79 19.41
C ALA A 13 4.26 -7.51 20.34
N GLY A 14 3.97 -8.40 21.29
CA GLY A 14 2.91 -8.20 22.28
C GLY A 14 3.14 -6.98 23.17
N LYS A 15 4.38 -6.75 23.58
CA LYS A 15 4.76 -5.58 24.40
C LYS A 15 4.53 -4.24 23.67
N VAL A 16 4.74 -4.22 22.36
CA VAL A 16 4.48 -3.01 21.53
C VAL A 16 2.99 -2.68 21.49
N LEU A 17 2.13 -3.68 21.58
CA LEU A 17 0.67 -3.56 21.51
C LEU A 17 0.01 -3.32 22.88
N GLU A 18 0.77 -3.44 23.98
CA GLU A 18 0.28 -3.17 25.34
C GLU A 18 -0.33 -1.75 25.45
N GLY A 19 -1.45 -1.66 26.14
CA GLY A 19 -2.19 -0.40 26.33
C GLY A 19 -3.10 0.00 25.15
N VAL A 20 -2.96 -0.64 23.97
CA VAL A 20 -3.82 -0.39 22.80
C VAL A 20 -4.77 -1.56 22.52
N ALA A 21 -4.31 -2.79 22.71
CA ALA A 21 -5.07 -3.99 22.43
C ALA A 21 -4.75 -5.15 23.37
N GLU A 22 -5.72 -6.04 23.57
CA GLU A 22 -5.54 -7.37 24.13
C GLU A 22 -4.92 -8.27 23.06
N VAL A 23 -3.80 -8.94 23.38
CA VAL A 23 -3.04 -9.75 22.43
C VAL A 23 -3.18 -11.22 22.77
N GLU A 24 -3.53 -12.03 21.78
CA GLU A 24 -3.58 -13.47 21.89
C GLU A 24 -2.57 -14.10 20.92
N PHE A 25 -1.62 -14.90 21.47
CA PHE A 25 -0.67 -15.69 20.70
C PHE A 25 -1.19 -17.12 20.56
N ILE A 26 -1.25 -17.62 19.33
CA ILE A 26 -1.68 -18.99 19.03
C ILE A 26 -0.73 -19.63 18.01
N PRO A 27 -0.64 -20.96 17.95
CA PRO A 27 0.04 -21.65 16.85
C PRO A 27 -0.70 -21.41 15.53
N THR A 28 -0.06 -21.76 14.42
CA THR A 28 -0.71 -21.81 13.10
C THR A 28 -1.91 -22.74 13.15
N LEU A 29 -3.07 -22.26 12.72
CA LEU A 29 -4.32 -23.01 12.66
C LEU A 29 -4.69 -23.40 11.22
N PRO A 30 -5.45 -24.49 11.03
CA PRO A 30 -6.15 -24.76 9.78
C PRO A 30 -7.08 -23.60 9.38
N GLU A 31 -7.34 -23.45 8.07
CA GLU A 31 -8.11 -22.34 7.53
C GLU A 31 -9.48 -22.16 8.18
N ASP A 32 -10.22 -23.27 8.37
CA ASP A 32 -11.57 -23.25 8.93
C ASP A 32 -11.59 -22.82 10.39
N GLU A 33 -10.63 -23.28 11.18
CA GLU A 33 -10.48 -22.90 12.58
C GLU A 33 -10.08 -21.43 12.72
N LEU A 34 -9.15 -20.96 11.86
CA LEU A 34 -8.75 -19.55 11.86
C LEU A 34 -9.90 -18.63 11.41
N ALA A 35 -10.70 -19.04 10.42
CA ALA A 35 -11.86 -18.29 9.98
C ALA A 35 -12.93 -18.15 11.08
N GLU A 36 -13.09 -19.17 11.93
CA GLU A 36 -14.00 -19.07 13.07
C GLU A 36 -13.42 -18.17 14.17
N LYS A 37 -12.14 -18.33 14.49
CA LYS A 37 -11.44 -17.58 15.53
C LYS A 37 -11.36 -16.08 15.24
N ILE A 38 -11.10 -15.69 14.00
CA ILE A 38 -10.81 -14.29 13.62
C ILE A 38 -11.99 -13.32 13.78
N LYS A 39 -13.22 -13.82 13.90
CA LYS A 39 -14.45 -13.00 13.95
C LYS A 39 -14.45 -11.94 15.04
N ASP A 40 -13.73 -12.16 16.13
CA ASP A 40 -13.71 -11.28 17.29
C ASP A 40 -12.48 -10.35 17.36
N PHE A 41 -11.60 -10.39 16.37
CA PHE A 41 -10.35 -9.65 16.37
C PHE A 41 -10.37 -8.44 15.44
N ASP A 42 -9.72 -7.36 15.87
CA ASP A 42 -9.53 -6.12 15.11
C ASP A 42 -8.28 -6.17 14.22
N ALA A 43 -7.28 -7.00 14.56
CA ALA A 43 -6.06 -7.18 13.79
C ALA A 43 -5.57 -8.63 13.81
N LEU A 44 -4.91 -9.02 12.72
CA LEU A 44 -4.24 -10.31 12.57
C LEU A 44 -2.77 -10.08 12.22
N MET A 45 -1.86 -10.72 12.96
CA MET A 45 -0.44 -10.71 12.65
C MET A 45 0.03 -12.12 12.34
N VAL A 46 0.63 -12.30 11.18
CA VAL A 46 1.07 -13.61 10.66
C VAL A 46 2.53 -13.58 10.22
N ARG A 47 3.11 -14.76 9.99
CA ARG A 47 4.37 -14.94 9.28
C ARG A 47 4.14 -15.73 7.99
N SER A 48 4.98 -16.69 7.64
CA SER A 48 4.91 -17.44 6.38
C SER A 48 4.04 -18.69 6.42
N GLN A 49 3.76 -19.25 7.61
CA GLN A 49 3.03 -20.52 7.75
C GLN A 49 1.53 -20.36 7.61
N THR A 50 0.98 -19.28 8.18
CA THR A 50 -0.46 -18.97 8.07
C THR A 50 -0.77 -18.38 6.69
N LYS A 51 -1.68 -19.01 5.95
CA LYS A 51 -2.24 -18.46 4.71
C LYS A 51 -3.50 -17.67 5.04
N VAL A 52 -3.48 -16.37 4.76
CA VAL A 52 -4.64 -15.48 4.96
C VAL A 52 -5.45 -15.42 3.68
N THR A 53 -6.39 -16.34 3.56
CA THR A 53 -7.23 -16.50 2.38
C THR A 53 -8.44 -15.57 2.39
N LYS A 54 -9.11 -15.46 1.26
CA LYS A 54 -10.38 -14.74 1.12
C LYS A 54 -11.40 -15.16 2.20
N LYS A 55 -11.49 -16.46 2.50
CA LYS A 55 -12.43 -17.00 3.51
C LYS A 55 -12.17 -16.41 4.90
N ILE A 56 -10.92 -16.33 5.33
CA ILE A 56 -10.54 -15.76 6.62
C ILE A 56 -10.85 -14.26 6.65
N LEU A 57 -10.54 -13.54 5.57
CA LEU A 57 -10.78 -12.10 5.46
C LEU A 57 -12.28 -11.74 5.46
N GLU A 58 -13.10 -12.55 4.80
CA GLU A 58 -14.56 -12.39 4.81
C GLU A 58 -15.21 -12.72 6.16
N ALA A 59 -14.61 -13.67 6.91
CA ALA A 59 -15.07 -14.01 8.26
C ALA A 59 -14.74 -12.92 9.29
N GLY A 60 -13.61 -12.25 9.15
CA GLY A 60 -13.11 -11.21 10.07
C GLY A 60 -13.82 -9.86 9.90
N LYS A 61 -15.12 -9.76 10.23
CA LYS A 61 -15.91 -8.53 10.03
C LYS A 61 -15.44 -7.32 10.85
N LYS A 62 -14.70 -7.54 11.95
CA LYS A 62 -14.09 -6.49 12.77
C LYS A 62 -12.67 -6.16 12.34
N LEU A 63 -12.09 -6.98 11.45
CA LEU A 63 -10.69 -6.90 11.07
C LEU A 63 -10.38 -5.61 10.30
N LYS A 64 -9.45 -4.82 10.80
CA LYS A 64 -9.02 -3.54 10.23
C LYS A 64 -7.68 -3.66 9.51
N ILE A 65 -6.81 -4.56 10.00
CA ILE A 65 -5.44 -4.68 9.54
C ILE A 65 -4.93 -6.11 9.64
N VAL A 66 -4.20 -6.54 8.61
CA VAL A 66 -3.40 -7.77 8.61
C VAL A 66 -1.94 -7.39 8.43
N GLY A 67 -1.10 -7.77 9.37
CA GLY A 67 0.35 -7.55 9.33
C GLY A 67 1.11 -8.84 9.07
N ARG A 68 2.03 -8.83 8.10
CA ARG A 68 2.96 -9.94 7.90
C ARG A 68 4.34 -9.60 8.44
N ALA A 69 4.79 -10.33 9.44
CA ALA A 69 6.15 -10.23 9.97
C ALA A 69 7.18 -10.78 8.96
N GLY A 70 7.53 -9.96 7.99
CA GLY A 70 8.45 -10.25 6.88
C GLY A 70 8.22 -9.35 5.67
N VAL A 71 9.00 -9.52 4.60
CA VAL A 71 8.97 -8.63 3.42
C VAL A 71 7.88 -9.00 2.42
N GLY A 72 7.81 -10.26 1.99
CA GLY A 72 6.80 -10.69 1.03
C GLY A 72 5.41 -10.81 1.67
N VAL A 73 4.35 -10.77 0.86
CA VAL A 73 2.96 -10.98 1.31
C VAL A 73 2.26 -12.06 0.49
N ASP A 74 3.02 -12.98 -0.06
CA ASP A 74 2.55 -14.03 -0.98
C ASP A 74 1.53 -14.98 -0.34
N ASN A 75 1.51 -15.06 1.01
CA ASN A 75 0.57 -15.85 1.78
C ASN A 75 -0.70 -15.09 2.21
N ILE A 76 -0.90 -13.85 1.74
CA ILE A 76 -2.07 -13.02 2.03
C ILE A 76 -2.80 -12.71 0.71
N ASP A 77 -4.10 -12.95 0.66
CA ASP A 77 -4.96 -12.50 -0.44
C ASP A 77 -5.19 -10.98 -0.31
N VAL A 78 -4.25 -10.21 -0.87
CA VAL A 78 -4.26 -8.74 -0.81
C VAL A 78 -5.48 -8.15 -1.53
N GLU A 79 -5.95 -8.80 -2.59
CA GLU A 79 -7.14 -8.34 -3.32
C GLU A 79 -8.40 -8.50 -2.46
N ALA A 80 -8.59 -9.67 -1.85
CA ALA A 80 -9.70 -9.90 -0.94
C ALA A 80 -9.64 -8.99 0.30
N ALA A 81 -8.44 -8.74 0.86
CA ALA A 81 -8.25 -7.80 1.95
C ALA A 81 -8.72 -6.39 1.55
N THR A 82 -8.32 -5.93 0.36
CA THR A 82 -8.72 -4.62 -0.18
C THR A 82 -10.23 -4.53 -0.39
N GLN A 83 -10.85 -5.59 -0.92
CA GLN A 83 -12.32 -5.65 -1.10
C GLN A 83 -13.08 -5.53 0.23
N ASN A 84 -12.55 -6.13 1.29
CA ASN A 84 -13.12 -6.09 2.64
C ASN A 84 -12.68 -4.84 3.44
N GLY A 85 -11.93 -3.92 2.84
CA GLY A 85 -11.47 -2.70 3.52
C GLY A 85 -10.40 -2.92 4.58
N ILE A 86 -9.67 -4.03 4.52
CA ILE A 86 -8.64 -4.43 5.47
C ILE A 86 -7.28 -3.97 4.98
N ILE A 87 -6.54 -3.24 5.83
CA ILE A 87 -5.17 -2.80 5.55
C ILE A 87 -4.23 -4.00 5.58
N VAL A 88 -3.34 -4.11 4.60
CA VAL A 88 -2.26 -5.10 4.62
C VAL A 88 -0.92 -4.39 4.76
N VAL A 89 -0.15 -4.78 5.79
CA VAL A 89 1.18 -4.24 6.05
C VAL A 89 2.23 -5.34 6.10
N ASN A 90 3.46 -4.96 5.79
CA ASN A 90 4.63 -5.82 5.91
C ASN A 90 5.79 -5.07 6.59
N SER A 91 6.94 -5.74 6.74
CA SER A 91 8.19 -5.14 7.18
C SER A 91 9.20 -5.17 6.04
N PRO A 92 9.28 -4.13 5.20
CA PRO A 92 10.12 -4.14 4.00
C PRO A 92 11.63 -4.11 4.30
N ASP A 93 12.03 -3.69 5.50
CA ASP A 93 13.42 -3.44 5.87
C ASP A 93 13.98 -4.39 6.91
N GLY A 94 13.11 -5.05 7.66
CA GLY A 94 13.47 -5.78 8.87
C GLY A 94 14.42 -6.98 8.68
N ASN A 95 14.57 -7.48 7.43
CA ASN A 95 15.47 -8.60 7.13
C ASN A 95 16.54 -8.28 6.07
N THR A 96 16.77 -7.01 5.73
CA THR A 96 17.68 -6.62 4.64
C THR A 96 19.09 -7.18 4.85
N ASN A 97 19.67 -6.98 6.03
CA ASN A 97 21.01 -7.48 6.35
C ASN A 97 21.06 -9.01 6.32
N ALA A 98 20.11 -9.68 6.98
CA ALA A 98 20.07 -11.14 7.04
C ALA A 98 20.01 -11.78 5.65
N ALA A 99 19.18 -11.27 4.74
CA ALA A 99 19.08 -11.79 3.38
C ALA A 99 20.36 -11.53 2.56
N ALA A 100 20.97 -10.37 2.72
CA ALA A 100 22.25 -10.04 2.05
C ALA A 100 23.39 -10.92 2.56
N GLU A 101 23.53 -11.07 3.86
CA GLU A 101 24.54 -11.94 4.48
C GLU A 101 24.35 -13.40 4.08
N HIS A 102 23.13 -13.91 4.05
CA HIS A 102 22.84 -15.26 3.59
C HIS A 102 23.21 -15.48 2.13
N THR A 103 22.94 -14.50 1.26
CA THR A 103 23.35 -14.52 -0.16
C THR A 103 24.88 -14.62 -0.29
N ILE A 104 25.63 -13.79 0.44
CA ILE A 104 27.09 -13.80 0.44
C ILE A 104 27.64 -15.10 1.03
N ALA A 105 27.05 -15.60 2.13
CA ALA A 105 27.44 -16.87 2.74
C ALA A 105 27.29 -18.04 1.75
N LEU A 106 26.17 -18.11 1.05
CA LEU A 106 25.91 -19.12 0.02
C LEU A 106 26.87 -18.98 -1.17
N MET A 107 27.14 -17.74 -1.62
CA MET A 107 28.11 -17.47 -2.69
C MET A 107 29.51 -17.99 -2.33
N LEU A 108 29.98 -17.72 -1.13
CA LEU A 108 31.29 -18.19 -0.66
C LEU A 108 31.31 -19.70 -0.42
N ALA A 109 30.25 -20.26 0.16
CA ALA A 109 30.10 -21.69 0.42
C ALA A 109 30.16 -22.52 -0.88
N MET A 110 29.45 -22.09 -1.95
CA MET A 110 29.49 -22.79 -3.22
C MET A 110 30.83 -22.58 -3.95
N SER A 111 31.47 -21.42 -3.83
CA SER A 111 32.79 -21.17 -4.44
C SER A 111 33.89 -22.05 -3.87
N ARG A 112 33.75 -22.46 -2.62
CA ARG A 112 34.73 -23.28 -1.89
C ARG A 112 34.29 -24.71 -1.63
N ASN A 113 33.14 -25.16 -2.21
CA ASN A 113 32.57 -26.51 -2.05
C ASN A 113 32.36 -26.92 -0.57
N ILE A 114 32.05 -25.96 0.31
CA ILE A 114 32.03 -26.15 1.76
C ILE A 114 31.08 -27.27 2.20
N PRO A 115 29.78 -27.34 1.76
CA PRO A 115 28.86 -28.38 2.25
C PRO A 115 29.33 -29.78 1.91
N ALA A 116 29.81 -29.99 0.68
CA ALA A 116 30.31 -31.29 0.23
C ALA A 116 31.61 -31.72 0.95
N ALA A 117 32.52 -30.76 1.17
CA ALA A 117 33.75 -30.99 1.92
C ALA A 117 33.46 -31.35 3.40
N VAL A 118 32.53 -30.65 4.05
CA VAL A 118 32.09 -30.96 5.42
C VAL A 118 31.51 -32.35 5.52
N LYS A 119 30.63 -32.74 4.57
CA LYS A 119 30.03 -34.09 4.53
C LYS A 119 31.12 -35.15 4.39
N SER A 120 32.02 -35.03 3.41
CA SER A 120 33.10 -36.00 3.17
C SER A 120 34.02 -36.16 4.40
N THR A 121 34.41 -35.05 5.04
CA THR A 121 35.27 -35.09 6.22
C THR A 121 34.56 -35.73 7.41
N LYS A 122 33.27 -35.47 7.64
CA LYS A 122 32.48 -36.14 8.70
C LYS A 122 32.30 -37.65 8.45
N GLU A 123 32.37 -38.08 7.18
CA GLU A 123 32.42 -39.50 6.79
C GLU A 123 33.81 -40.13 6.97
N GLY A 124 34.78 -39.40 7.53
CA GLY A 124 36.15 -39.89 7.77
C GLY A 124 37.05 -39.88 6.54
N LYS A 125 36.67 -39.20 5.43
CA LYS A 125 37.43 -39.12 4.21
C LYS A 125 38.30 -37.87 4.16
N TRP A 126 39.51 -37.95 3.59
CA TRP A 126 40.44 -36.87 3.43
C TRP A 126 40.70 -36.59 1.95
N GLU A 127 39.68 -36.05 1.24
CA GLU A 127 39.67 -35.90 -0.23
C GLU A 127 40.00 -34.46 -0.67
N ARG A 128 41.09 -33.90 -0.22
CA ARG A 128 41.46 -32.49 -0.38
C ARG A 128 41.41 -31.98 -1.83
N SER A 129 41.90 -32.73 -2.78
CA SER A 129 41.96 -32.36 -4.20
C SER A 129 40.58 -32.30 -4.87
N LYS A 130 39.62 -33.07 -4.36
CA LYS A 130 38.22 -33.14 -4.87
C LYS A 130 37.45 -31.84 -4.63
N PHE A 131 37.81 -31.09 -3.60
CA PHE A 131 37.12 -29.88 -3.16
C PHE A 131 37.89 -28.60 -3.49
N THR A 132 38.81 -28.64 -4.50
CA THR A 132 39.49 -27.42 -5.00
C THR A 132 38.41 -26.44 -5.49
N GLY A 133 38.33 -25.24 -4.85
CA GLY A 133 37.39 -24.19 -5.19
C GLY A 133 38.01 -23.09 -6.05
N VAL A 134 37.30 -21.95 -6.09
CA VAL A 134 37.74 -20.73 -6.77
C VAL A 134 37.65 -19.54 -5.84
N GLU A 135 38.45 -18.51 -6.12
CA GLU A 135 38.40 -17.22 -5.46
C GLU A 135 37.32 -16.36 -6.12
N VAL A 136 36.65 -15.53 -5.33
CA VAL A 136 35.67 -14.54 -5.82
C VAL A 136 36.37 -13.24 -6.25
N PHE A 137 37.59 -12.98 -5.76
CA PHE A 137 38.37 -11.81 -6.10
C PHE A 137 38.57 -11.66 -7.62
N GLY A 138 38.33 -10.46 -8.13
CA GLY A 138 38.43 -10.13 -9.55
C GLY A 138 37.36 -10.72 -10.47
N LYS A 139 36.44 -11.55 -9.95
CA LYS A 139 35.29 -12.09 -10.68
C LYS A 139 34.18 -11.07 -10.82
N THR A 140 33.35 -11.23 -11.85
CA THR A 140 32.18 -10.36 -12.09
C THR A 140 30.94 -10.95 -11.44
N LEU A 141 30.36 -10.20 -10.47
CA LEU A 141 29.03 -10.48 -9.90
C LEU A 141 27.97 -9.66 -10.62
N GLY A 142 27.02 -10.34 -11.27
CA GLY A 142 25.83 -9.73 -11.80
C GLY A 142 24.70 -9.72 -10.76
N ILE A 143 24.11 -8.56 -10.52
CA ILE A 143 23.00 -8.35 -9.58
C ILE A 143 21.77 -7.97 -10.38
N ILE A 144 20.70 -8.77 -10.29
CA ILE A 144 19.39 -8.48 -10.87
C ILE A 144 18.47 -7.99 -9.76
N GLY A 145 18.08 -6.71 -9.80
CA GLY A 145 17.35 -6.02 -8.74
C GLY A 145 18.27 -5.30 -7.76
N PHE A 146 18.20 -3.96 -7.77
CA PHE A 146 19.06 -3.08 -6.97
C PHE A 146 18.27 -2.36 -5.88
N GLY A 147 17.34 -3.08 -5.24
CA GLY A 147 16.69 -2.65 -4.01
C GLY A 147 17.66 -2.70 -2.81
N LYS A 148 17.14 -2.57 -1.59
CA LYS A 148 17.95 -2.54 -0.35
C LYS A 148 18.87 -3.74 -0.20
N ILE A 149 18.37 -4.96 -0.48
CA ILE A 149 19.16 -6.20 -0.38
C ILE A 149 20.25 -6.22 -1.47
N GLY A 150 19.86 -5.98 -2.74
CA GLY A 150 20.82 -5.98 -3.85
C GLY A 150 21.93 -4.94 -3.69
N HIS A 151 21.61 -3.76 -3.15
CA HIS A 151 22.58 -2.71 -2.82
C HIS A 151 23.57 -3.21 -1.75
N HIS A 152 23.07 -3.79 -0.66
CA HIS A 152 23.94 -4.30 0.41
C HIS A 152 24.84 -5.45 -0.06
N VAL A 153 24.33 -6.36 -0.89
CA VAL A 153 25.12 -7.42 -1.53
C VAL A 153 26.22 -6.82 -2.43
N ALA A 154 25.90 -5.74 -3.17
CA ALA A 154 26.89 -5.05 -4.00
C ALA A 154 28.02 -4.46 -3.18
N ASP A 155 27.71 -3.77 -2.08
CA ASP A 155 28.71 -3.18 -1.18
C ASP A 155 29.69 -4.25 -0.64
N VAL A 156 29.15 -5.37 -0.16
CA VAL A 156 29.97 -6.48 0.37
C VAL A 156 30.78 -7.14 -0.74
N ALA A 157 30.21 -7.35 -1.93
CA ALA A 157 30.92 -7.95 -3.05
C ALA A 157 32.08 -7.06 -3.55
N ILE A 158 31.89 -5.74 -3.59
CA ILE A 158 32.95 -4.78 -3.90
C ILE A 158 34.08 -4.86 -2.86
N ALA A 159 33.73 -4.92 -1.57
CA ALA A 159 34.69 -5.08 -0.48
C ALA A 159 35.48 -6.39 -0.56
N LEU A 160 34.90 -7.46 -1.13
CA LEU A 160 35.58 -8.72 -1.45
C LEU A 160 36.44 -8.65 -2.73
N GLY A 161 36.53 -7.50 -3.38
CA GLY A 161 37.33 -7.28 -4.59
C GLY A 161 36.70 -7.81 -5.87
N MET A 162 35.36 -8.05 -5.88
CA MET A 162 34.63 -8.42 -7.09
C MET A 162 34.34 -7.19 -7.97
N LYS A 163 34.16 -7.41 -9.27
CA LYS A 163 33.58 -6.44 -10.18
C LYS A 163 32.06 -6.62 -10.13
N VAL A 164 31.33 -5.55 -9.81
CA VAL A 164 29.87 -5.64 -9.70
C VAL A 164 29.20 -4.98 -10.90
N VAL A 165 28.27 -5.69 -11.51
CA VAL A 165 27.39 -5.18 -12.57
C VAL A 165 25.93 -5.34 -12.15
N VAL A 166 25.11 -4.33 -12.41
CA VAL A 166 23.73 -4.25 -11.94
C VAL A 166 22.78 -4.10 -13.12
N SER A 167 21.68 -4.85 -13.10
CA SER A 167 20.55 -4.65 -13.99
C SER A 167 19.27 -4.50 -13.16
N ASP A 168 18.65 -3.31 -13.25
CA ASP A 168 17.37 -2.99 -12.58
C ASP A 168 16.67 -1.87 -13.36
N PRO A 169 15.44 -2.07 -13.85
CA PRO A 169 14.72 -1.04 -14.61
C PRO A 169 14.22 0.15 -13.76
N TYR A 170 14.26 0.04 -12.42
CA TYR A 170 13.72 1.02 -11.48
C TYR A 170 14.80 1.84 -10.77
N THR A 171 16.09 1.58 -11.04
CA THR A 171 17.20 2.35 -10.46
C THR A 171 17.87 3.24 -11.51
N SER A 172 18.48 4.35 -11.08
CA SER A 172 19.25 5.19 -11.98
C SER A 172 20.68 4.67 -12.13
N GLN A 173 21.29 4.93 -13.29
CA GLN A 173 22.69 4.62 -13.55
C GLN A 173 23.60 5.29 -12.52
N GLU A 174 23.34 6.56 -12.18
CA GLU A 174 24.11 7.32 -11.20
C GLU A 174 24.10 6.68 -9.80
N ALA A 175 22.95 6.13 -9.37
CA ALA A 175 22.85 5.45 -8.07
C ALA A 175 23.72 4.19 -8.02
N VAL A 176 23.83 3.44 -9.12
CA VAL A 176 24.67 2.26 -9.23
C VAL A 176 26.16 2.64 -9.30
N GLU A 177 26.50 3.63 -10.10
CA GLU A 177 27.90 4.06 -10.29
C GLU A 177 28.49 4.72 -9.04
N LYS A 178 27.64 5.35 -8.22
CA LYS A 178 28.06 5.97 -6.95
C LYS A 178 28.72 5.01 -5.97
N ILE A 179 28.36 3.74 -5.99
CA ILE A 179 28.96 2.70 -5.14
C ILE A 179 30.15 1.98 -5.81
N GLY A 180 30.51 2.36 -7.02
CA GLY A 180 31.60 1.72 -7.79
C GLY A 180 31.16 0.49 -8.60
N ALA A 181 29.85 0.25 -8.76
CA ALA A 181 29.31 -0.79 -9.64
C ALA A 181 29.03 -0.23 -11.05
N LYS A 182 28.87 -1.11 -12.05
CA LYS A 182 28.54 -0.73 -13.43
C LYS A 182 27.06 -1.04 -13.69
N TYR A 183 26.32 -0.06 -14.20
CA TYR A 183 24.93 -0.26 -14.65
C TYR A 183 24.89 -0.89 -16.04
N ILE A 184 24.10 -1.95 -16.23
CA ILE A 184 23.88 -2.64 -17.50
C ILE A 184 22.40 -2.64 -17.82
N LYS A 185 22.02 -1.89 -18.85
CA LYS A 185 20.62 -1.77 -19.28
C LYS A 185 20.11 -3.01 -20.01
N SER A 186 20.96 -3.63 -20.83
CA SER A 186 20.62 -4.79 -21.66
C SER A 186 20.90 -6.08 -20.92
N LEU A 187 19.88 -6.87 -20.62
CA LEU A 187 20.06 -8.22 -20.07
C LEU A 187 20.88 -9.13 -20.99
N ASP A 188 20.89 -8.89 -22.30
CA ASP A 188 21.65 -9.65 -23.26
C ASP A 188 23.17 -9.46 -23.06
N GLU A 189 23.61 -8.23 -22.82
CA GLU A 189 24.99 -7.93 -22.44
C GLU A 189 25.31 -8.52 -21.06
N PHE A 190 24.37 -8.39 -20.12
CA PHE A 190 24.53 -8.83 -18.73
C PHE A 190 24.84 -10.33 -18.63
N TRP A 191 24.10 -11.19 -19.35
CA TRP A 191 24.28 -12.64 -19.26
C TRP A 191 25.70 -13.09 -19.65
N GLY A 192 26.27 -12.50 -20.69
CA GLY A 192 27.56 -12.92 -21.25
C GLY A 192 28.79 -12.50 -20.46
N ILE A 193 28.68 -11.57 -19.48
CA ILE A 193 29.84 -11.03 -18.76
C ILE A 193 29.97 -11.51 -17.32
N CYS A 194 28.91 -12.08 -16.73
CA CYS A 194 28.86 -12.45 -15.33
C CYS A 194 29.51 -13.81 -15.05
N ASP A 195 30.36 -13.88 -14.04
CA ASP A 195 30.89 -15.13 -13.47
C ASP A 195 29.94 -15.68 -12.39
N TYR A 196 29.25 -14.77 -11.70
CA TYR A 196 28.21 -15.03 -10.71
C TYR A 196 26.97 -14.20 -11.04
N ILE A 197 25.79 -14.72 -10.76
CA ILE A 197 24.53 -14.00 -10.88
C ILE A 197 23.73 -14.23 -9.61
N THR A 198 23.26 -13.13 -9.01
CA THR A 198 22.36 -13.15 -7.85
C THR A 198 21.09 -12.34 -8.14
N ILE A 199 19.97 -12.81 -7.60
CA ILE A 199 18.66 -12.25 -7.88
C ILE A 199 18.08 -11.64 -6.60
N HIS A 200 17.59 -10.40 -6.70
CA HIS A 200 16.99 -9.64 -5.60
C HIS A 200 15.74 -8.88 -6.05
N THR A 201 14.90 -9.53 -6.86
CA THR A 201 13.63 -8.97 -7.36
C THR A 201 12.43 -9.68 -6.76
N PRO A 202 11.25 -9.03 -6.67
CA PRO A 202 10.00 -9.72 -6.41
C PRO A 202 9.63 -10.64 -7.59
N LYS A 203 8.78 -11.62 -7.33
CA LYS A 203 8.16 -12.42 -8.40
C LYS A 203 6.99 -11.63 -9.00
N THR A 204 7.10 -11.30 -10.27
CA THR A 204 6.08 -10.63 -11.08
C THR A 204 5.85 -11.41 -12.37
N LYS A 205 4.98 -10.94 -13.26
CA LYS A 205 4.83 -11.54 -14.60
C LYS A 205 6.12 -11.44 -15.40
N GLU A 206 6.86 -10.33 -15.26
CA GLU A 206 8.10 -10.03 -15.98
C GLU A 206 9.29 -10.83 -15.43
N THR A 207 9.30 -11.12 -14.13
CA THR A 207 10.39 -11.84 -13.47
C THR A 207 10.14 -13.35 -13.32
N THR A 208 8.91 -13.82 -13.60
CA THR A 208 8.61 -15.25 -13.61
C THR A 208 9.42 -15.93 -14.72
N TYR A 209 10.19 -16.95 -14.34
CA TYR A 209 11.14 -17.66 -15.22
C TYR A 209 12.08 -16.74 -16.00
N LEU A 210 12.52 -15.65 -15.35
CA LEU A 210 13.53 -14.73 -15.89
C LEU A 210 14.82 -15.50 -16.24
N ILE A 211 15.22 -16.44 -15.39
CA ILE A 211 16.26 -17.42 -15.70
C ILE A 211 15.59 -18.71 -16.16
N ASN A 212 15.73 -19.01 -17.44
CA ASN A 212 15.16 -20.15 -18.14
C ASN A 212 16.19 -20.75 -19.11
N ARG A 213 15.85 -21.81 -19.82
CA ARG A 213 16.73 -22.49 -20.77
C ARG A 213 17.40 -21.51 -21.76
N ASN A 214 16.65 -20.56 -22.30
CA ASN A 214 17.20 -19.62 -23.29
C ASN A 214 18.22 -18.67 -22.69
N THR A 215 17.93 -18.11 -21.50
CA THR A 215 18.86 -17.20 -20.82
C THR A 215 20.07 -17.93 -20.27
N LEU A 216 19.92 -19.17 -19.75
CA LEU A 216 21.03 -20.02 -19.31
C LEU A 216 22.04 -20.28 -20.44
N ASN A 217 21.55 -20.54 -21.66
CA ASN A 217 22.42 -20.77 -22.83
C ASN A 217 23.20 -19.51 -23.28
N ARG A 218 22.81 -18.31 -22.83
CA ARG A 218 23.46 -17.03 -23.14
C ARG A 218 24.47 -16.62 -22.08
N MET A 219 24.47 -17.29 -20.94
CA MET A 219 25.40 -17.04 -19.84
C MET A 219 26.79 -17.59 -20.16
N LYS A 220 27.81 -17.07 -19.48
CA LYS A 220 29.15 -17.66 -19.52
C LYS A 220 29.07 -19.14 -19.13
N LYS A 221 29.77 -19.99 -19.86
CA LYS A 221 29.99 -21.36 -19.43
C LYS A 221 30.69 -21.40 -18.07
N GLY A 222 30.12 -22.14 -17.14
CA GLY A 222 30.63 -22.22 -15.76
C GLY A 222 30.16 -21.07 -14.86
N VAL A 223 29.12 -20.34 -15.23
CA VAL A 223 28.46 -19.35 -14.38
C VAL A 223 27.96 -19.98 -13.08
N ARG A 224 27.89 -19.16 -12.01
CA ARG A 224 27.32 -19.57 -10.71
C ARG A 224 26.12 -18.71 -10.39
N ILE A 225 25.03 -19.35 -9.93
CA ILE A 225 23.73 -18.70 -9.75
C ILE A 225 23.28 -18.78 -8.30
N ILE A 226 22.81 -17.65 -7.73
CA ILE A 226 22.29 -17.57 -6.39
C ILE A 226 20.85 -17.00 -6.44
N ASN A 227 19.91 -17.68 -5.75
CA ASN A 227 18.57 -17.18 -5.57
C ASN A 227 18.13 -17.30 -4.11
N CYS A 228 18.14 -16.15 -3.41
CA CYS A 228 17.59 -15.96 -2.08
C CYS A 228 16.38 -15.01 -2.11
N ALA A 229 15.76 -14.79 -3.29
CA ALA A 229 14.65 -13.86 -3.48
C ALA A 229 13.28 -14.55 -3.43
N ARG A 230 12.87 -15.20 -4.54
CA ARG A 230 11.59 -15.90 -4.66
C ARG A 230 11.72 -17.13 -5.56
N GLY A 231 10.99 -18.18 -5.22
CA GLY A 231 10.80 -19.33 -6.10
C GLY A 231 10.02 -18.97 -7.38
N GLY A 232 10.32 -19.69 -8.49
CA GLY A 232 9.71 -19.45 -9.79
C GLY A 232 10.24 -18.21 -10.55
N ILE A 233 11.30 -17.53 -10.05
CA ILE A 233 12.09 -16.60 -10.87
C ILE A 233 13.06 -17.38 -11.75
N ILE A 234 13.52 -18.52 -11.28
CA ILE A 234 14.32 -19.47 -12.03
C ILE A 234 13.42 -20.65 -12.40
N ASP A 235 13.46 -21.11 -13.64
CA ASP A 235 12.92 -22.40 -14.07
C ASP A 235 13.82 -23.49 -13.48
N GLU A 236 13.32 -24.17 -12.46
CA GLU A 236 14.09 -25.17 -11.70
C GLU A 236 14.47 -26.38 -12.57
N ALA A 237 13.64 -26.78 -13.52
CA ALA A 237 13.95 -27.87 -14.42
C ALA A 237 15.08 -27.50 -15.39
N ALA A 238 15.00 -26.30 -15.98
CA ALA A 238 16.06 -25.78 -16.85
C ALA A 238 17.38 -25.58 -16.10
N LEU A 239 17.33 -25.11 -14.84
CA LEU A 239 18.52 -24.96 -14.01
C LEU A 239 19.18 -26.32 -13.72
N LYS A 240 18.41 -27.33 -13.35
CA LYS A 240 18.91 -28.70 -13.13
C LYS A 240 19.66 -29.21 -14.35
N GLU A 241 19.03 -29.17 -15.51
CA GLU A 241 19.66 -29.60 -16.77
C GLU A 241 20.97 -28.84 -17.06
N ALA A 242 20.98 -27.53 -16.83
CA ALA A 242 22.17 -26.68 -17.06
C ALA A 242 23.32 -27.00 -16.08
N VAL A 243 23.01 -27.34 -14.83
CA VAL A 243 24.01 -27.77 -13.84
C VAL A 243 24.57 -29.14 -14.18
N GLU A 244 23.72 -30.11 -14.54
CA GLU A 244 24.14 -31.48 -14.93
C GLU A 244 24.94 -31.48 -16.23
N ALA A 245 24.63 -30.57 -17.17
CA ALA A 245 25.39 -30.38 -18.41
C ALA A 245 26.69 -29.57 -18.24
N GLY A 246 26.96 -29.01 -17.07
CA GLY A 246 28.15 -28.17 -16.79
C GLY A 246 28.11 -26.78 -17.46
N GLN A 247 26.99 -26.31 -17.94
CA GLN A 247 26.76 -24.94 -18.39
C GLN A 247 26.75 -24.01 -17.17
N VAL A 248 26.06 -24.39 -16.10
CA VAL A 248 26.12 -23.78 -14.77
C VAL A 248 27.05 -24.61 -13.90
N GLN A 249 28.11 -24.00 -13.39
CA GLN A 249 29.11 -24.69 -12.56
C GLN A 249 28.57 -25.09 -11.20
N SER A 250 27.74 -24.22 -10.61
CA SER A 250 27.07 -24.46 -9.32
C SER A 250 25.92 -23.50 -9.13
N ALA A 251 24.96 -23.88 -8.32
CA ALA A 251 23.88 -23.01 -7.90
C ALA A 251 23.65 -23.08 -6.39
N ALA A 252 23.16 -21.97 -5.80
CA ALA A 252 22.73 -21.89 -4.41
C ALA A 252 21.30 -21.34 -4.37
N ILE A 253 20.37 -22.17 -3.93
CA ILE A 253 18.92 -21.91 -4.00
C ILE A 253 18.33 -22.01 -2.60
N ASP A 254 17.80 -20.90 -2.13
CA ASP A 254 17.14 -20.79 -0.81
C ASP A 254 15.61 -20.81 -0.92
N VAL A 255 15.07 -20.64 -2.14
CA VAL A 255 13.63 -20.48 -2.40
C VAL A 255 13.18 -21.32 -3.59
N PHE A 256 11.98 -21.91 -3.53
CA PHE A 256 11.51 -22.91 -4.50
C PHE A 256 10.13 -22.57 -5.06
N GLU A 257 9.82 -23.14 -6.23
CA GLU A 257 8.50 -22.97 -6.86
C GLU A 257 7.37 -23.52 -5.97
N THR A 258 7.65 -24.60 -5.24
CA THR A 258 6.72 -25.21 -4.30
C THR A 258 7.34 -25.26 -2.91
N GLU A 259 6.84 -24.47 -2.00
CA GLU A 259 7.22 -24.47 -0.60
C GLU A 259 6.02 -24.83 0.29
N PRO A 260 6.20 -25.60 1.37
CA PRO A 260 7.47 -26.14 1.92
C PRO A 260 7.88 -27.51 1.36
N ASP A 261 7.17 -28.08 0.38
CA ASP A 261 7.46 -29.42 -0.16
C ASP A 261 8.62 -29.38 -1.16
N ILE A 262 9.84 -29.51 -0.63
CA ILE A 262 11.07 -29.56 -1.44
C ILE A 262 11.14 -30.79 -2.35
N THR A 263 10.40 -31.86 -2.04
CA THR A 263 10.45 -33.10 -2.84
C THR A 263 9.77 -32.95 -4.20
N ALA A 264 8.93 -31.92 -4.36
CA ALA A 264 8.33 -31.53 -5.62
C ALA A 264 9.32 -30.83 -6.56
N SER A 265 10.42 -30.25 -6.03
CA SER A 265 11.42 -29.56 -6.83
C SER A 265 12.34 -30.54 -7.55
N PRO A 266 12.59 -30.37 -8.88
CA PRO A 266 13.57 -31.17 -9.61
C PRO A 266 15.00 -31.00 -9.06
N LEU A 267 15.30 -29.89 -8.35
CA LEU A 267 16.59 -29.61 -7.76
C LEU A 267 16.92 -30.52 -6.56
N TYR A 268 15.92 -31.06 -5.89
CA TYR A 268 16.11 -31.98 -4.77
C TYR A 268 16.93 -33.22 -5.13
N LYS A 269 16.83 -33.70 -6.38
CA LYS A 269 17.54 -34.86 -6.91
C LYS A 269 18.62 -34.48 -7.94
N CYS A 270 19.08 -33.22 -7.95
CA CYS A 270 20.12 -32.80 -8.87
C CYS A 270 21.47 -33.39 -8.45
N GLU A 271 22.15 -34.08 -9.36
CA GLU A 271 23.46 -34.70 -9.11
C GLU A 271 24.63 -33.74 -9.22
N GLY A 272 24.37 -32.48 -9.61
CA GLY A 272 25.38 -31.44 -9.76
C GLY A 272 25.76 -30.73 -8.46
N ASN A 273 26.65 -29.75 -8.56
CA ASN A 273 27.07 -28.92 -7.44
C ASN A 273 26.02 -27.86 -7.13
N ILE A 274 25.01 -28.23 -6.32
CA ILE A 274 23.94 -27.37 -5.90
C ILE A 274 23.85 -27.33 -4.36
N ILE A 275 23.68 -26.13 -3.80
CA ILE A 275 23.36 -25.90 -2.39
C ILE A 275 21.90 -25.52 -2.32
N ILE A 276 21.12 -26.23 -1.49
CA ILE A 276 19.71 -25.91 -1.24
C ILE A 276 19.54 -25.66 0.25
N THR A 277 18.77 -24.63 0.59
CA THR A 277 18.45 -24.25 1.99
C THR A 277 16.96 -23.97 2.12
N PRO A 278 16.34 -24.22 3.29
CA PRO A 278 14.89 -24.16 3.45
C PRO A 278 14.40 -22.75 3.77
N HIS A 279 14.59 -21.79 2.84
CA HIS A 279 14.16 -20.39 2.91
C HIS A 279 14.66 -19.69 4.18
N LEU A 280 15.98 -19.64 4.35
CA LEU A 280 16.66 -19.11 5.53
C LEU A 280 17.05 -17.62 5.43
N GLY A 281 16.83 -16.97 4.29
CA GLY A 281 17.26 -15.59 4.06
C GLY A 281 16.85 -14.57 5.14
N ALA A 282 15.72 -14.80 5.84
CA ALA A 282 15.26 -13.97 6.97
C ALA A 282 15.32 -14.69 8.31
N SER A 283 16.00 -15.84 8.41
CA SER A 283 15.97 -16.71 9.59
C SER A 283 17.11 -16.44 10.55
N THR A 284 17.29 -15.18 10.98
CA THR A 284 18.16 -14.77 12.07
C THR A 284 17.35 -14.27 13.26
N ALA A 285 17.92 -14.30 14.46
CA ALA A 285 17.25 -13.82 15.67
C ALA A 285 16.90 -12.33 15.54
N GLU A 286 17.84 -11.54 15.01
CA GLU A 286 17.71 -10.10 14.79
C GLU A 286 16.62 -9.77 13.77
N ALA A 287 16.62 -10.44 12.60
CA ALA A 287 15.61 -10.21 11.58
C ALA A 287 14.21 -10.57 12.09
N GLN A 288 14.07 -11.72 12.80
CA GLN A 288 12.79 -12.13 13.38
C GLN A 288 12.27 -11.15 14.43
N PHE A 289 13.17 -10.60 15.26
CA PHE A 289 12.83 -9.55 16.21
C PHE A 289 12.41 -8.27 15.49
N ASN A 290 13.22 -7.78 14.54
CA ASN A 290 12.98 -6.52 13.85
C ASN A 290 11.66 -6.52 13.07
N VAL A 291 11.37 -7.60 12.30
CA VAL A 291 10.11 -7.68 11.55
C VAL A 291 8.88 -7.78 12.47
N ALA A 292 9.03 -8.40 13.66
CA ALA A 292 7.96 -8.50 14.63
C ALA A 292 7.63 -7.12 15.24
N ILE A 293 8.65 -6.37 15.66
CA ILE A 293 8.49 -5.02 16.21
C ILE A 293 7.89 -4.07 15.16
N ASP A 294 8.48 -4.02 13.96
CA ASP A 294 8.04 -3.10 12.91
C ASP A 294 6.57 -3.30 12.53
N VAL A 295 6.12 -4.56 12.39
CA VAL A 295 4.72 -4.85 12.08
C VAL A 295 3.80 -4.58 13.27
N ALA A 296 4.22 -4.87 14.50
CA ALA A 296 3.45 -4.57 15.70
C ALA A 296 3.26 -3.05 15.89
N GLU A 297 4.29 -2.24 15.62
CA GLU A 297 4.19 -0.77 15.63
C GLU A 297 3.16 -0.27 14.62
N GLN A 298 3.17 -0.79 13.39
CA GLN A 298 2.20 -0.41 12.37
C GLN A 298 0.77 -0.82 12.75
N ILE A 299 0.58 -2.00 13.34
CA ILE A 299 -0.73 -2.44 13.87
C ILE A 299 -1.19 -1.49 14.98
N ARG A 300 -0.31 -1.17 15.96
CA ARG A 300 -0.59 -0.22 17.03
C ARG A 300 -1.04 1.14 16.48
N ASP A 301 -0.28 1.68 15.54
CA ASP A 301 -0.53 3.00 14.95
C ASP A 301 -1.90 3.04 14.25
N VAL A 302 -2.23 2.03 13.45
CA VAL A 302 -3.54 1.92 12.78
C VAL A 302 -4.69 1.74 13.79
N LEU A 303 -4.52 0.89 14.80
CA LEU A 303 -5.56 0.70 15.82
C LEU A 303 -5.77 1.97 16.67
N SER A 304 -4.75 2.81 16.81
CA SER A 304 -4.84 4.11 17.49
C SER A 304 -5.39 5.24 16.59
N GLY A 305 -5.82 4.93 15.37
CA GLY A 305 -6.37 5.91 14.41
C GLY A 305 -5.32 6.62 13.55
N GLY A 306 -4.07 6.19 13.63
CA GLY A 306 -2.97 6.66 12.77
C GLY A 306 -2.87 5.92 11.43
N SER A 307 -1.77 6.13 10.72
CA SER A 307 -1.49 5.51 9.41
C SER A 307 -0.35 4.49 9.49
N ALA A 308 -0.42 3.46 8.66
CA ALA A 308 0.65 2.48 8.53
C ALA A 308 1.79 3.01 7.63
N LYS A 309 3.05 2.77 8.02
CA LYS A 309 4.24 3.19 7.25
C LYS A 309 4.40 2.42 5.94
N ALA A 310 4.09 1.12 5.95
CA ALA A 310 4.33 0.20 4.84
C ALA A 310 3.06 -0.54 4.41
N ALA A 311 1.96 0.21 4.23
CA ALA A 311 0.73 -0.34 3.69
C ALA A 311 0.91 -0.78 2.24
N ILE A 312 0.55 -2.02 1.94
CA ILE A 312 0.69 -2.64 0.61
C ILE A 312 -0.45 -2.22 -0.31
N ASN A 313 -1.68 -2.23 0.21
CA ASN A 313 -2.89 -2.02 -0.58
C ASN A 313 -3.47 -0.61 -0.50
N ILE A 314 -2.81 0.31 0.20
CA ILE A 314 -3.12 1.75 0.21
C ILE A 314 -1.86 2.60 0.09
N PRO A 315 -1.11 2.48 -1.01
CA PRO A 315 0.16 3.21 -1.16
C PRO A 315 0.00 4.74 -1.08
N ALA A 316 -1.19 5.25 -1.39
CA ALA A 316 -1.52 6.67 -1.26
C ALA A 316 -1.45 7.20 0.18
N LEU A 317 -1.63 6.37 1.19
CA LEU A 317 -1.64 6.78 2.60
C LEU A 317 -0.32 6.49 3.33
N LYS A 318 0.78 6.27 2.62
CA LYS A 318 2.10 6.21 3.22
C LYS A 318 2.45 7.56 3.87
N SER A 319 3.14 7.51 4.99
CA SER A 319 3.41 8.68 5.83
C SER A 319 4.08 9.83 5.09
N ASP A 320 5.05 9.53 4.23
CA ASP A 320 5.77 10.50 3.40
C ASP A 320 4.88 11.23 2.37
N ILE A 321 3.81 10.57 1.92
CA ILE A 321 2.82 11.12 0.97
C ILE A 321 1.69 11.84 1.72
N LEU A 322 1.24 11.27 2.84
CA LEU A 322 0.09 11.77 3.61
C LEU A 322 0.41 13.05 4.38
N GLU A 323 1.56 13.09 5.08
CA GLU A 323 1.90 14.21 5.98
C GLU A 323 1.82 15.60 5.30
N PRO A 324 2.31 15.81 4.07
CA PRO A 324 2.21 17.11 3.40
C PRO A 324 0.78 17.59 3.10
N VAL A 325 -0.19 16.68 3.07
CA VAL A 325 -1.58 16.98 2.67
C VAL A 325 -2.62 16.65 3.75
N LYS A 326 -2.19 16.21 4.93
CA LYS A 326 -3.07 15.71 6.01
C LYS A 326 -4.16 16.69 6.40
N ASP A 327 -3.86 17.99 6.43
CA ASP A 327 -4.81 19.04 6.83
C ASP A 327 -5.98 19.19 5.85
N TYR A 328 -5.81 18.70 4.61
CA TYR A 328 -6.86 18.67 3.59
C TYR A 328 -7.67 17.37 3.57
N MET A 329 -7.26 16.32 4.30
CA MET A 329 -7.89 15.00 4.23
C MET A 329 -9.38 15.03 4.60
N LYS A 330 -9.69 15.60 5.78
CA LYS A 330 -11.07 15.68 6.26
C LYS A 330 -11.91 16.59 5.37
N LEU A 331 -11.34 17.71 4.94
CA LEU A 331 -12.00 18.62 3.99
C LEU A 331 -12.35 17.90 2.68
N SER A 332 -11.43 17.12 2.13
CA SER A 332 -11.64 16.37 0.88
C SER A 332 -12.75 15.33 1.02
N GLU A 333 -12.78 14.59 2.14
CA GLU A 333 -13.87 13.67 2.45
C GLU A 333 -15.21 14.39 2.54
N ASN A 334 -15.28 15.51 3.26
CA ASN A 334 -16.50 16.30 3.43
C ASN A 334 -16.98 16.89 2.09
N LEU A 335 -16.07 17.35 1.22
CA LEU A 335 -16.42 17.80 -0.13
C LEU A 335 -17.02 16.67 -0.95
N GLY A 336 -16.45 15.47 -0.88
CA GLY A 336 -17.00 14.28 -1.53
C GLY A 336 -18.43 13.96 -1.06
N GLN A 337 -18.67 13.96 0.26
CA GLN A 337 -20.00 13.74 0.84
C GLN A 337 -21.00 14.83 0.43
N LEU A 338 -20.54 16.09 0.42
CA LEU A 338 -21.36 17.23 0.06
C LEU A 338 -21.84 17.15 -1.39
N VAL A 339 -20.93 17.00 -2.34
CA VAL A 339 -21.31 16.96 -3.77
C VAL A 339 -22.17 15.73 -4.08
N GLN A 340 -21.94 14.62 -3.39
CA GLN A 340 -22.76 13.41 -3.55
C GLN A 340 -24.21 13.66 -3.10
N GLN A 341 -24.43 14.27 -1.93
CA GLN A 341 -25.78 14.55 -1.41
C GLN A 341 -26.49 15.66 -2.20
N LEU A 342 -25.75 16.55 -2.85
CA LEU A 342 -26.31 17.57 -3.75
C LEU A 342 -26.69 17.02 -5.12
N SER A 343 -26.15 15.84 -5.49
CA SER A 343 -26.32 15.30 -6.84
C SER A 343 -27.45 14.29 -6.90
N THR A 344 -28.16 14.30 -8.01
CA THR A 344 -29.19 13.32 -8.38
C THR A 344 -28.76 12.57 -9.63
N GLY A 345 -29.35 11.39 -9.86
CA GLY A 345 -29.04 10.56 -11.02
C GLY A 345 -27.83 9.64 -10.83
N ASN A 346 -27.44 8.96 -11.90
CA ASN A 346 -26.34 7.99 -11.88
C ASN A 346 -24.99 8.69 -12.06
N LEU A 347 -24.05 8.38 -11.19
CA LEU A 347 -22.70 8.89 -11.21
C LEU A 347 -21.93 8.39 -12.45
N LYS A 348 -21.29 9.30 -13.19
CA LYS A 348 -20.50 9.01 -14.38
C LYS A 348 -19.01 9.28 -14.17
N ALA A 349 -18.67 10.41 -13.54
CA ALA A 349 -17.27 10.77 -13.33
C ALA A 349 -17.08 11.64 -12.10
N ILE A 350 -15.90 11.53 -11.50
CA ILE A 350 -15.39 12.37 -10.43
C ILE A 350 -14.26 13.22 -11.02
N LYS A 351 -14.36 14.56 -10.93
CA LYS A 351 -13.28 15.45 -11.35
C LYS A 351 -12.74 16.19 -10.15
N ILE A 352 -11.45 16.08 -9.92
CA ILE A 352 -10.75 16.73 -8.81
C ILE A 352 -9.78 17.74 -9.41
N SER A 353 -9.83 18.99 -8.94
CA SER A 353 -8.89 20.02 -9.35
C SER A 353 -8.21 20.60 -8.12
N VAL A 354 -6.87 20.63 -8.13
CA VAL A 354 -6.09 21.26 -7.06
C VAL A 354 -5.31 22.43 -7.58
N ASN A 355 -5.26 23.51 -6.78
CA ASN A 355 -4.63 24.76 -7.16
C ASN A 355 -3.66 25.23 -6.06
N GLY A 356 -2.72 26.11 -6.47
CA GLY A 356 -1.71 26.67 -5.59
C GLY A 356 -0.68 25.64 -5.13
N ASN A 357 -0.23 25.74 -3.88
CA ASN A 357 0.82 24.88 -3.35
C ASN A 357 0.49 23.38 -3.38
N LEU A 358 -0.81 23.02 -3.35
CA LEU A 358 -1.25 21.63 -3.49
C LEU A 358 -0.90 21.02 -4.84
N ALA A 359 -0.78 21.81 -5.89
CA ALA A 359 -0.46 21.33 -7.24
C ALA A 359 0.92 20.65 -7.31
N ASN A 360 1.85 21.04 -6.44
CA ASN A 360 3.22 20.54 -6.38
C ASN A 360 3.37 19.29 -5.49
N LEU A 361 2.30 18.90 -4.79
CA LEU A 361 2.31 17.77 -3.88
C LEU A 361 1.75 16.50 -4.53
N ASN A 362 2.03 15.35 -3.93
CA ASN A 362 1.34 14.12 -4.25
C ASN A 362 -0.03 14.12 -3.56
N ILE A 363 -1.09 14.29 -4.33
CA ILE A 363 -2.46 14.44 -3.83
C ILE A 363 -3.27 13.13 -3.83
N ALA A 364 -2.64 12.00 -4.10
CA ALA A 364 -3.32 10.70 -4.06
C ALA A 364 -4.10 10.44 -2.76
N PRO A 365 -3.64 10.87 -1.55
CA PRO A 365 -4.45 10.77 -0.35
C PRO A 365 -5.78 11.53 -0.44
N LEU A 366 -5.77 12.72 -1.05
CA LEU A 366 -6.97 13.55 -1.18
C LEU A 366 -7.97 12.94 -2.16
N GLU A 367 -7.50 12.31 -3.24
CA GLU A 367 -8.34 11.57 -4.19
C GLU A 367 -9.08 10.43 -3.49
N VAL A 368 -8.36 9.66 -2.68
CA VAL A 368 -8.95 8.56 -1.88
C VAL A 368 -9.95 9.10 -0.86
N ALA A 369 -9.66 10.24 -0.21
CA ALA A 369 -10.57 10.88 0.73
C ALA A 369 -11.87 11.35 0.05
N VAL A 370 -11.77 11.96 -1.12
CA VAL A 370 -12.94 12.35 -1.94
C VAL A 370 -13.77 11.14 -2.31
N GLN A 371 -13.15 10.07 -2.82
CA GLN A 371 -13.86 8.84 -3.18
C GLN A 371 -14.54 8.19 -1.98
N LYS A 372 -13.85 8.11 -0.83
CA LYS A 372 -14.46 7.65 0.43
C LYS A 372 -15.69 8.49 0.78
N GLY A 373 -15.59 9.82 0.70
CA GLY A 373 -16.72 10.72 0.95
C GLY A 373 -17.91 10.45 0.04
N ILE A 374 -17.67 10.32 -1.27
CA ILE A 374 -18.73 10.08 -2.28
C ILE A 374 -19.43 8.74 -2.03
N PHE A 375 -18.70 7.69 -1.70
CA PHE A 375 -19.28 6.36 -1.52
C PHE A 375 -19.74 6.05 -0.09
N SER A 376 -19.52 6.94 0.88
CA SER A 376 -19.86 6.71 2.30
C SER A 376 -21.34 6.41 2.54
N SER A 377 -22.24 6.88 1.68
CA SER A 377 -23.69 6.65 1.77
C SER A 377 -24.17 5.34 1.15
N THR A 378 -23.27 4.56 0.52
CA THR A 378 -23.67 3.33 -0.21
C THR A 378 -23.87 2.10 0.67
N GLY A 379 -23.63 2.19 1.99
CA GLY A 379 -23.86 1.11 2.96
C GLY A 379 -22.87 -0.05 2.94
N GLU A 380 -21.83 0.02 2.11
CA GLU A 380 -20.87 -1.08 1.87
C GLU A 380 -19.64 -1.07 2.79
N GLY A 381 -19.68 -0.39 3.94
CA GLY A 381 -18.51 -0.30 4.82
C GLY A 381 -17.31 0.38 4.15
N VAL A 382 -17.56 1.46 3.41
CA VAL A 382 -16.55 2.18 2.64
C VAL A 382 -15.52 2.84 3.53
N ASN A 383 -14.26 2.63 3.22
CA ASN A 383 -13.14 3.23 3.92
C ASN A 383 -12.02 3.64 2.92
N PHE A 384 -10.89 4.13 3.43
CA PHE A 384 -9.77 4.56 2.59
C PHE A 384 -9.10 3.43 1.80
N VAL A 385 -9.31 2.16 2.20
CA VAL A 385 -8.71 0.99 1.53
C VAL A 385 -9.50 0.64 0.28
N ASN A 386 -10.84 0.54 0.39
CA ASN A 386 -11.70 0.01 -0.66
C ASN A 386 -12.35 1.08 -1.56
N ALA A 387 -12.37 2.35 -1.16
CA ALA A 387 -13.01 3.41 -1.94
C ALA A 387 -12.52 3.51 -3.40
N PRO A 388 -11.19 3.45 -3.70
CA PRO A 388 -10.70 3.44 -5.08
C PRO A 388 -11.14 2.21 -5.88
N LEU A 389 -11.19 1.05 -5.21
CA LEU A 389 -11.63 -0.19 -5.84
C LEU A 389 -13.14 -0.15 -6.17
N ILE A 390 -13.95 0.45 -5.29
CA ILE A 390 -15.39 0.64 -5.51
C ILE A 390 -15.62 1.55 -6.73
N ALA A 391 -14.90 2.67 -6.84
CA ALA A 391 -14.95 3.54 -8.01
C ALA A 391 -14.66 2.76 -9.30
N LYS A 392 -13.57 1.99 -9.30
CA LYS A 392 -13.15 1.17 -10.44
C LYS A 392 -14.19 0.09 -10.81
N LYS A 393 -14.71 -0.65 -9.81
CA LYS A 393 -15.74 -1.69 -10.04
C LYS A 393 -17.04 -1.11 -10.61
N ARG A 394 -17.38 0.13 -10.26
CA ARG A 394 -18.55 0.83 -10.78
C ARG A 394 -18.32 1.52 -12.14
N GLY A 395 -17.10 1.41 -12.70
CA GLY A 395 -16.74 2.06 -13.96
C GLY A 395 -16.74 3.60 -13.88
N ILE A 396 -16.46 4.15 -12.68
CA ILE A 396 -16.46 5.60 -12.44
C ILE A 396 -15.05 6.12 -12.60
N ASP A 397 -14.83 6.96 -13.62
CA ASP A 397 -13.55 7.59 -13.86
C ASP A 397 -13.30 8.73 -12.87
N THR A 398 -12.09 8.73 -12.28
CA THR A 398 -11.60 9.84 -11.47
C THR A 398 -10.52 10.56 -12.28
N VAL A 399 -10.77 11.82 -12.60
CA VAL A 399 -9.85 12.66 -13.37
C VAL A 399 -9.34 13.79 -12.49
N THR A 400 -8.01 13.92 -12.41
CA THR A 400 -7.37 14.96 -11.60
C THR A 400 -6.65 15.97 -12.49
N SER A 401 -6.80 17.25 -12.14
CA SER A 401 -6.08 18.37 -12.75
C SER A 401 -5.35 19.17 -11.68
N LYS A 402 -4.16 19.68 -12.03
CA LYS A 402 -3.29 20.47 -11.17
C LYS A 402 -2.97 21.81 -11.84
N THR A 403 -3.10 22.92 -11.09
CA THR A 403 -2.82 24.26 -11.61
C THR A 403 -2.09 25.08 -10.57
N GLU A 404 -0.91 25.57 -10.90
CA GLU A 404 -0.12 26.42 -10.00
C GLU A 404 -0.55 27.90 -10.03
N LYS A 405 -1.24 28.32 -11.10
CA LYS A 405 -1.58 29.71 -11.37
C LYS A 405 -2.93 30.10 -10.76
N ASP A 406 -3.02 31.39 -10.39
CA ASP A 406 -4.24 32.11 -9.97
C ASP A 406 -5.00 31.49 -8.81
N CYS A 407 -4.44 31.65 -7.60
CA CYS A 407 -5.10 31.17 -6.40
C CYS A 407 -5.43 32.33 -5.47
N THR A 408 -6.72 32.51 -5.22
CA THR A 408 -7.21 33.33 -4.11
C THR A 408 -6.73 32.79 -2.75
N PHE A 409 -6.39 31.50 -2.71
CA PHE A 409 -5.95 30.75 -1.52
C PHE A 409 -4.57 30.15 -1.74
N ILE A 410 -3.79 29.95 -0.68
CA ILE A 410 -2.47 29.29 -0.72
C ILE A 410 -2.56 27.91 -1.38
N GLY A 411 -3.64 27.19 -1.12
CA GLY A 411 -3.98 25.92 -1.77
C GLY A 411 -5.48 25.67 -1.67
N SER A 412 -6.05 25.09 -2.71
CA SER A 412 -7.48 24.72 -2.74
C SER A 412 -7.70 23.39 -3.47
N ILE A 413 -8.76 22.70 -3.09
CA ILE A 413 -9.25 21.49 -3.74
C ILE A 413 -10.70 21.69 -4.17
N SER A 414 -11.01 21.40 -5.42
CA SER A 414 -12.36 21.41 -5.99
C SER A 414 -12.76 19.99 -6.38
N VAL A 415 -13.94 19.58 -5.96
CA VAL A 415 -14.53 18.29 -6.29
C VAL A 415 -15.78 18.52 -7.11
N LYS A 416 -15.79 18.02 -8.33
CA LYS A 416 -16.94 18.06 -9.24
C LYS A 416 -17.46 16.64 -9.47
N LEU A 417 -18.73 16.43 -9.21
CA LEU A 417 -19.44 15.19 -9.48
C LEU A 417 -20.27 15.35 -10.75
N VAL A 418 -20.09 14.46 -11.71
CA VAL A 418 -20.82 14.44 -12.98
C VAL A 418 -21.76 13.26 -12.98
N THR A 419 -23.06 13.53 -13.16
CA THR A 419 -24.13 12.52 -13.27
C THR A 419 -24.84 12.62 -14.61
N ASP A 420 -25.76 11.71 -14.88
CA ASP A 420 -26.66 11.81 -16.05
C ASP A 420 -27.71 12.94 -15.92
N SER A 421 -27.91 13.46 -14.70
CA SER A 421 -28.88 14.54 -14.41
C SER A 421 -28.25 15.94 -14.29
N GLY A 422 -26.91 16.04 -14.34
CA GLY A 422 -26.17 17.30 -14.24
C GLY A 422 -24.88 17.19 -13.48
N GLU A 423 -24.33 18.32 -13.05
CA GLU A 423 -23.07 18.37 -12.31
C GLU A 423 -23.18 19.29 -11.08
N ASN A 424 -22.50 18.91 -9.99
CA ASN A 424 -22.31 19.74 -8.81
C ASN A 424 -20.81 19.85 -8.47
N ILE A 425 -20.40 21.03 -8.01
CA ILE A 425 -19.01 21.31 -7.63
C ILE A 425 -18.97 21.93 -6.23
N ALA A 426 -18.03 21.47 -5.43
CA ALA A 426 -17.67 22.13 -4.17
C ALA A 426 -16.16 22.36 -4.11
N THR A 427 -15.75 23.51 -3.58
CA THR A 427 -14.33 23.87 -3.41
C THR A 427 -14.06 24.13 -1.95
N GLY A 428 -12.96 23.58 -1.46
CA GLY A 428 -12.44 23.81 -0.12
C GLY A 428 -11.02 24.37 -0.16
N ALA A 429 -10.67 25.13 0.88
CA ALA A 429 -9.34 25.69 1.07
C ALA A 429 -9.00 25.78 2.56
N LEU A 430 -7.71 25.86 2.89
CA LEU A 430 -7.25 26.31 4.19
C LEU A 430 -7.13 27.84 4.16
N ILE A 431 -7.90 28.52 5.01
CA ILE A 431 -7.82 29.99 5.12
C ILE A 431 -6.73 30.46 6.09
N ALA A 432 -6.32 29.57 7.01
CA ALA A 432 -5.14 29.65 7.87
C ALA A 432 -4.68 28.23 8.21
N GLN A 433 -3.56 28.08 8.91
CA GLN A 433 -3.08 26.78 9.37
C GLN A 433 -4.19 26.07 10.18
N ASN A 434 -4.52 24.84 9.83
CA ASN A 434 -5.58 24.03 10.45
C ASN A 434 -6.99 24.65 10.44
N MET A 435 -7.30 25.54 9.48
CA MET A 435 -8.61 26.15 9.34
C MET A 435 -9.24 25.82 7.99
N PRO A 436 -9.74 24.60 7.78
CA PRO A 436 -10.41 24.20 6.55
C PRO A 436 -11.76 24.90 6.41
N ARG A 437 -12.08 25.38 5.21
CA ARG A 437 -13.37 25.99 4.88
C ARG A 437 -13.85 25.51 3.52
N ILE A 438 -15.17 25.35 3.38
CA ILE A 438 -15.84 25.28 2.08
C ILE A 438 -15.93 26.73 1.60
N VAL A 439 -15.28 27.00 0.47
CA VAL A 439 -15.17 28.36 -0.09
C VAL A 439 -16.03 28.60 -1.30
N ARG A 440 -16.54 27.53 -1.90
CA ARG A 440 -17.48 27.60 -3.04
C ARG A 440 -18.36 26.36 -3.11
N ILE A 441 -19.63 26.56 -3.42
CA ILE A 441 -20.57 25.49 -3.83
C ILE A 441 -21.28 26.00 -5.09
N ASN A 442 -21.15 25.27 -6.20
CA ASN A 442 -21.63 25.67 -7.53
C ASN A 442 -21.25 27.13 -7.86
N ASP A 443 -22.21 28.00 -8.06
CA ASP A 443 -22.01 29.43 -8.41
C ASP A 443 -21.95 30.35 -7.19
N TYR A 444 -21.91 29.81 -5.97
CA TYR A 444 -21.92 30.59 -4.74
C TYR A 444 -20.55 30.57 -4.05
N ASN A 445 -19.93 31.75 -3.91
CA ASN A 445 -18.71 31.91 -3.14
C ASN A 445 -19.07 32.16 -1.67
N MET A 446 -18.41 31.46 -0.75
CA MET A 446 -18.71 31.50 0.68
C MET A 446 -17.46 31.25 1.52
N SER A 447 -17.58 31.23 2.83
CA SER A 447 -16.54 30.75 3.74
C SER A 447 -17.23 30.14 4.95
N ILE A 448 -17.41 28.82 4.90
CA ILE A 448 -18.12 28.10 5.96
C ILE A 448 -17.34 26.86 6.40
N GLU A 449 -17.40 26.55 7.68
CA GLU A 449 -16.89 25.31 8.24
C GLU A 449 -17.81 24.14 7.87
N ALA A 450 -17.22 23.02 7.51
CA ALA A 450 -17.99 21.79 7.32
C ALA A 450 -18.41 21.28 8.71
N GLU A 451 -19.70 21.33 9.01
CA GLU A 451 -20.28 20.80 10.24
C GLU A 451 -21.18 19.58 9.93
N LYS A 452 -21.44 18.78 10.95
CA LYS A 452 -22.20 17.54 10.81
C LYS A 452 -23.59 17.75 10.21
N HIS A 453 -24.27 18.82 10.59
CA HIS A 453 -25.64 19.14 10.21
C HIS A 453 -25.68 20.45 9.45
N MET A 454 -25.96 20.40 8.16
CA MET A 454 -25.97 21.59 7.31
C MET A 454 -27.28 21.65 6.51
N LEU A 455 -27.84 22.83 6.36
CA LEU A 455 -28.96 23.14 5.51
C LEU A 455 -28.49 24.02 4.34
N MET A 456 -28.86 23.63 3.13
CA MET A 456 -28.71 24.44 1.92
C MET A 456 -30.08 24.87 1.44
N ILE A 457 -30.35 26.17 1.50
CA ILE A 457 -31.68 26.74 1.25
C ILE A 457 -31.58 27.79 0.15
N PRO A 458 -31.67 27.39 -1.12
CA PRO A 458 -31.84 28.35 -2.21
C PRO A 458 -33.16 29.08 -2.08
N HIS A 459 -33.14 30.42 -2.20
CA HIS A 459 -34.35 31.23 -2.03
C HIS A 459 -34.33 32.48 -2.92
N GLU A 460 -35.49 33.03 -3.16
CA GLU A 460 -35.61 34.35 -3.77
C GLU A 460 -35.01 35.42 -2.85
N ASN A 461 -34.23 36.32 -3.39
CA ASN A 461 -33.62 37.41 -2.62
C ASN A 461 -34.66 38.48 -2.27
N LYS A 462 -35.46 38.20 -1.24
CA LYS A 462 -36.53 39.06 -0.74
C LYS A 462 -36.32 39.34 0.76
N PRO A 463 -36.79 40.48 1.27
CA PRO A 463 -36.81 40.75 2.72
C PRO A 463 -37.56 39.63 3.48
N SER A 464 -37.21 39.42 4.73
CA SER A 464 -37.83 38.49 5.69
C SER A 464 -37.58 37.00 5.43
N MET A 465 -36.88 36.59 4.36
CA MET A 465 -36.62 35.17 4.09
C MET A 465 -35.83 34.51 5.22
N VAL A 466 -34.79 35.18 5.72
CA VAL A 466 -33.99 34.69 6.84
C VAL A 466 -34.86 34.51 8.11
N ALA A 467 -35.71 35.47 8.43
CA ALA A 467 -36.57 35.43 9.59
C ALA A 467 -37.57 34.24 9.53
N LYS A 468 -38.19 34.02 8.39
CA LYS A 468 -39.14 32.90 8.18
C LYS A 468 -38.47 31.53 8.36
N VAL A 469 -37.28 31.34 7.79
CA VAL A 469 -36.54 30.09 7.90
C VAL A 469 -36.08 29.88 9.35
N ALA A 470 -35.48 30.90 9.99
CA ALA A 470 -35.02 30.83 11.37
C ALA A 470 -36.16 30.55 12.37
N ALA A 471 -37.35 31.12 12.13
CA ALA A 471 -38.55 30.84 12.95
C ALA A 471 -38.93 29.35 12.88
N VAL A 472 -39.01 28.76 11.68
CA VAL A 472 -39.34 27.33 11.53
C VAL A 472 -38.30 26.44 12.22
N ILE A 473 -37.00 26.75 12.14
CA ILE A 473 -35.94 26.00 12.79
C ILE A 473 -36.10 26.09 14.33
N GLY A 474 -36.28 27.31 14.87
CA GLY A 474 -36.43 27.55 16.30
C GLY A 474 -37.71 26.93 16.89
N GLU A 475 -38.88 27.01 16.19
CA GLU A 475 -40.15 26.37 16.59
C GLU A 475 -40.04 24.84 16.69
N ASN A 476 -39.06 24.22 16.02
CA ASN A 476 -38.80 22.79 16.13
C ASN A 476 -37.65 22.46 17.11
N ASN A 477 -37.31 23.39 18.02
CA ASN A 477 -36.28 23.24 19.06
C ASN A 477 -34.88 22.88 18.50
N ILE A 478 -34.53 23.43 17.35
CA ILE A 478 -33.22 23.28 16.72
C ILE A 478 -32.46 24.61 16.86
N ASN A 479 -31.21 24.57 17.36
CA ASN A 479 -30.37 25.75 17.41
C ASN A 479 -29.58 25.94 16.12
N ILE A 480 -29.48 27.19 15.70
CA ILE A 480 -28.62 27.59 14.59
C ILE A 480 -27.23 27.92 15.15
N ASN A 481 -26.22 27.16 14.77
CA ASN A 481 -24.84 27.43 15.15
C ASN A 481 -24.23 28.55 14.31
N ARG A 482 -24.42 28.48 13.00
CA ARG A 482 -23.93 29.47 12.02
C ARG A 482 -24.93 29.64 10.89
N MET A 483 -24.92 30.83 10.30
CA MET A 483 -25.72 31.13 9.11
C MET A 483 -24.93 32.06 8.20
N GLN A 484 -24.93 31.75 6.92
CA GLN A 484 -24.40 32.62 5.88
C GLN A 484 -25.40 32.74 4.74
N VAL A 485 -25.66 33.97 4.30
CA VAL A 485 -26.51 34.24 3.12
C VAL A 485 -25.63 34.77 1.99
N VAL A 486 -25.71 34.11 0.84
CA VAL A 486 -24.83 34.40 -0.29
C VAL A 486 -25.64 34.57 -1.56
N GLN A 487 -25.31 35.58 -2.33
CA GLN A 487 -25.87 35.76 -3.68
C GLN A 487 -25.00 35.07 -4.73
N LYS A 488 -25.59 34.66 -5.86
CA LYS A 488 -24.82 34.15 -6.99
C LYS A 488 -23.79 35.19 -7.47
N SER A 489 -22.64 34.71 -7.86
CA SER A 489 -21.57 35.56 -8.43
C SER A 489 -22.05 36.31 -9.71
N ASN A 490 -22.98 35.71 -10.46
CA ASN A 490 -23.64 36.34 -11.60
C ASN A 490 -25.00 36.91 -11.17
N LYS A 491 -25.07 38.22 -10.97
CA LYS A 491 -26.23 38.94 -10.39
C LYS A 491 -27.49 38.97 -11.30
N LYS A 492 -27.52 38.23 -12.40
CA LYS A 492 -28.69 38.22 -13.32
C LYS A 492 -29.91 37.49 -12.71
N ASP A 493 -29.70 36.54 -11.81
CA ASP A 493 -30.78 35.78 -11.17
C ASP A 493 -31.02 36.34 -9.75
N ASN A 494 -32.27 36.67 -9.43
CA ASN A 494 -32.66 37.13 -8.08
C ASN A 494 -32.73 35.95 -7.09
N VAL A 495 -31.71 35.08 -7.06
CA VAL A 495 -31.63 33.91 -6.18
C VAL A 495 -30.41 34.03 -5.27
N SER A 496 -30.66 33.84 -3.99
CA SER A 496 -29.64 33.71 -2.95
C SER A 496 -29.68 32.31 -2.35
N ILE A 497 -28.65 31.93 -1.60
CA ILE A 497 -28.63 30.70 -0.83
C ILE A 497 -28.34 31.02 0.64
N MET A 498 -29.11 30.43 1.56
CA MET A 498 -28.74 30.37 2.97
C MET A 498 -28.05 29.04 3.23
N ILE A 499 -26.87 29.09 3.82
CA ILE A 499 -26.19 27.92 4.40
C ILE A 499 -26.32 28.06 5.91
N ILE A 500 -26.91 27.06 6.54
CA ILE A 500 -27.17 27.06 7.99
C ILE A 500 -26.56 25.80 8.58
N THR A 501 -25.84 25.90 9.69
CA THR A 501 -25.43 24.73 10.47
C THR A 501 -26.21 24.66 11.77
N THR A 502 -26.54 23.45 12.20
CA THR A 502 -27.43 23.21 13.35
C THR A 502 -26.78 22.30 14.38
N ASP A 503 -27.27 22.39 15.63
CA ASP A 503 -26.77 21.59 16.75
C ASP A 503 -27.20 20.12 16.69
N ARG A 504 -28.20 19.81 15.89
CA ARG A 504 -28.77 18.44 15.75
C ARG A 504 -29.36 18.20 14.37
N ASP A 505 -29.78 16.96 14.14
CA ASP A 505 -30.47 16.54 12.91
C ASP A 505 -31.72 17.40 12.66
N VAL A 506 -31.97 17.73 11.41
CA VAL A 506 -33.21 18.38 10.94
C VAL A 506 -34.07 17.30 10.29
N ASP A 507 -35.23 17.03 10.89
CA ASP A 507 -36.12 15.98 10.44
C ASP A 507 -36.90 16.36 9.16
N ASP A 508 -37.47 15.35 8.51
CA ASP A 508 -38.21 15.51 7.26
C ASP A 508 -39.42 16.45 7.41
N LEU A 509 -40.08 16.49 8.60
CA LEU A 509 -41.20 17.35 8.85
C LEU A 509 -40.79 18.82 8.87
N THR A 510 -39.66 19.13 9.53
CA THR A 510 -39.08 20.45 9.54
C THR A 510 -38.63 20.88 8.14
N MET A 511 -38.00 19.97 7.37
CA MET A 511 -37.64 20.22 5.98
C MET A 511 -38.84 20.50 5.09
N GLN A 512 -39.96 19.80 5.28
CA GLN A 512 -41.21 20.05 4.57
C GLN A 512 -41.81 21.44 4.91
N LYS A 513 -41.73 21.86 6.18
CA LYS A 513 -42.16 23.20 6.59
C LYS A 513 -41.30 24.29 5.94
N ILE A 514 -40.00 24.11 5.91
CA ILE A 514 -39.07 25.05 5.24
C ILE A 514 -39.39 25.12 3.75
N ASN A 515 -39.54 24.00 3.07
CA ASN A 515 -39.85 23.96 1.64
C ASN A 515 -41.23 24.53 1.25
N LYS A 516 -42.16 24.67 2.22
CA LYS A 516 -43.47 25.32 2.03
C LYS A 516 -43.43 26.85 2.14
N ILE A 517 -42.31 27.44 2.61
CA ILE A 517 -42.15 28.89 2.69
C ILE A 517 -42.10 29.45 1.27
N ASP A 518 -43.02 30.40 0.97
CA ASP A 518 -43.00 31.08 -0.34
C ASP A 518 -41.68 31.74 -0.63
N GLY A 519 -41.12 31.46 -1.80
CA GLY A 519 -39.82 31.93 -2.23
C GLY A 519 -38.64 30.98 -1.95
N ILE A 520 -38.83 29.87 -1.23
CA ILE A 520 -37.80 28.81 -1.10
C ILE A 520 -37.81 27.91 -2.35
N LYS A 521 -36.61 27.53 -2.80
CA LYS A 521 -36.43 26.69 -3.97
C LYS A 521 -35.63 25.43 -3.60
N ASN A 522 -36.31 24.37 -3.20
CA ASN A 522 -35.73 23.05 -2.91
C ASN A 522 -34.60 23.08 -1.86
N ALA A 523 -34.98 23.36 -0.61
CA ALA A 523 -34.07 23.26 0.52
C ALA A 523 -33.62 21.80 0.72
N GLN A 524 -32.32 21.61 0.98
CA GLN A 524 -31.72 20.31 1.19
C GLN A 524 -31.03 20.26 2.57
N TYR A 525 -31.18 19.15 3.26
CA TYR A 525 -30.43 18.82 4.45
C TYR A 525 -29.24 17.93 4.09
N ILE A 526 -28.06 18.33 4.53
CA ILE A 526 -26.78 17.65 4.26
C ILE A 526 -26.23 17.15 5.59
N LYS A 527 -25.92 15.88 5.67
CA LYS A 527 -25.29 15.27 6.84
C LYS A 527 -23.88 14.84 6.50
N LEU A 528 -22.90 15.49 7.13
CA LEU A 528 -21.47 15.15 6.97
C LEU A 528 -21.00 14.29 8.14
N ASN A 529 -19.93 13.53 7.92
CA ASN A 529 -19.21 12.83 8.99
C ASN A 529 -18.17 13.76 9.64
N ALA A 530 -18.55 15.03 9.88
CA ALA A 530 -17.65 16.07 10.34
C ALA A 530 -17.15 15.83 11.78
#